data_34dc8ed3f04608b2e1c9ba8ba730426e
#
_entry.id   34dc8ed3f04608b2e1c9ba8ba730426e
#
_cell.length_a   1.000
_cell.length_b   1.000
_cell.length_c   1.000
_cell.angle_alpha   90.00
_cell.angle_beta   90.00
_cell.angle_gamma   90.00
#
_symmetry.space_group_name_H-M   'P 1'
#
loop_
_entity.id
_entity.type
_entity.pdbx_description
1 polymer ?
#
loop_
_entity_poly.entity_id
_entity_poly.type
_entity_poly.pdbx_seq_one_letter_code
_entity_poly.pdbx_strand_id
1 'polypeptide(L)'
;MKRLFIIVFTLVLAVLLGTGLAYPALAAGSAPVAENLELRTFKNVSVNGQLSAFDPENDVVKYQICTQPVKGRIELATDGSFVYTPAMDKKGKDYFGYKAIDAEGNSSQEATVIIRIDKQKKGVSYSDMKGSGGEYAALLLSEEDVFTGEQICGEYCFYPDRAVTRGEFLSMCMMVADEPVISAVMNTGYSDDEDIPDWMKPYVTATVMKGMDSPDSGSLGRCFQPEASITRAEAVTMLNQALGLNDVNYIQLDEALQPELAQACANLTASGIIRDGTPVEETMSRMDAAELLSKALELMSRR
;
A
#
# COMPACT_ATOMS: atom_id res chain seq x y z
N MET A 1 -67.09 -50.32 -2.15
CA MET A 1 -65.89 -49.83 -2.87
C MET A 1 -65.68 -48.29 -2.83
N LYS A 2 -66.73 -47.48 -2.90
CA LYS A 2 -66.56 -45.98 -2.89
C LYS A 2 -66.07 -45.36 -1.58
N ARG A 3 -66.33 -45.96 -0.42
CA ARG A 3 -65.90 -45.46 0.88
C ARG A 3 -64.44 -45.77 1.25
N LEU A 4 -63.89 -46.84 0.67
CA LEU A 4 -62.48 -47.20 0.89
C LEU A 4 -61.53 -46.31 0.09
N PHE A 5 -61.95 -45.82 -1.09
CA PHE A 5 -61.17 -44.94 -1.93
C PHE A 5 -61.01 -43.53 -1.35
N ILE A 6 -62.00 -43.02 -0.60
CA ILE A 6 -62.00 -41.71 0.05
C ILE A 6 -61.03 -41.68 1.25
N ILE A 7 -60.95 -42.80 2.01
CA ILE A 7 -60.06 -42.89 3.18
C ILE A 7 -58.59 -43.00 2.73
N VAL A 8 -58.32 -43.69 1.65
CA VAL A 8 -56.95 -43.79 1.12
C VAL A 8 -56.49 -42.49 0.50
N PHE A 9 -57.36 -41.69 -0.13
CA PHE A 9 -57.02 -40.40 -0.69
C PHE A 9 -56.78 -39.31 0.37
N THR A 10 -57.55 -39.35 1.47
CA THR A 10 -57.35 -38.44 2.60
C THR A 10 -56.08 -38.77 3.39
N LEU A 11 -55.70 -40.05 3.49
CA LEU A 11 -54.46 -40.44 4.18
C LEU A 11 -53.18 -40.08 3.37
N VAL A 12 -53.25 -40.18 2.03
CA VAL A 12 -52.15 -39.77 1.17
C VAL A 12 -51.97 -38.25 1.14
N LEU A 13 -53.06 -37.48 1.23
CA LEU A 13 -52.97 -36.01 1.29
C LEU A 13 -52.47 -35.50 2.64
N ALA A 14 -52.75 -36.22 3.73
CA ALA A 14 -52.22 -35.86 5.07
C ALA A 14 -50.72 -36.15 5.22
N VAL A 15 -50.19 -37.17 4.49
CA VAL A 15 -48.74 -37.47 4.51
C VAL A 15 -47.95 -36.47 3.65
N LEU A 16 -48.56 -35.90 2.58
CA LEU A 16 -47.91 -34.86 1.76
C LEU A 16 -47.89 -33.47 2.41
N LEU A 17 -48.71 -33.20 3.40
CA LEU A 17 -48.72 -31.95 4.14
C LEU A 17 -47.79 -31.95 5.38
N GLY A 18 -47.24 -33.10 5.75
CA GLY A 18 -46.39 -33.27 6.94
C GLY A 18 -44.89 -33.28 6.69
N THR A 19 -44.43 -33.36 5.42
CA THR A 19 -43.04 -33.16 5.09
C THR A 19 -42.82 -31.68 4.75
N GLY A 20 -42.82 -30.85 5.77
CA GLY A 20 -42.09 -29.57 5.64
C GLY A 20 -40.68 -29.94 5.31
N LEU A 21 -40.31 -29.80 4.04
CA LEU A 21 -38.91 -29.69 3.68
C LEU A 21 -38.38 -28.47 4.46
N ALA A 22 -37.82 -28.75 5.64
CA ALA A 22 -36.91 -27.79 6.24
C ALA A 22 -35.78 -27.63 5.22
N TYR A 23 -35.89 -26.62 4.37
CA TYR A 23 -34.70 -26.10 3.70
C TYR A 23 -33.72 -25.82 4.84
N PRO A 24 -32.51 -26.41 4.82
CA PRO A 24 -31.53 -25.95 5.78
C PRO A 24 -31.47 -24.45 5.57
N ALA A 25 -31.74 -23.66 6.61
CA ALA A 25 -31.40 -22.26 6.58
C ALA A 25 -29.94 -22.26 6.15
N LEU A 26 -29.63 -21.71 4.97
CA LEU A 26 -28.26 -21.37 4.65
C LEU A 26 -27.73 -20.71 5.89
N ALA A 27 -26.69 -21.27 6.47
CA ALA A 27 -26.02 -20.60 7.57
C ALA A 27 -25.72 -19.20 7.06
N ALA A 28 -26.34 -18.19 7.68
CA ALA A 28 -26.01 -16.81 7.34
C ALA A 28 -24.51 -16.68 7.54
N GLY A 29 -23.78 -16.20 6.53
CA GLY A 29 -22.36 -15.96 6.63
C GLY A 29 -22.04 -15.09 7.83
N SER A 30 -20.82 -15.11 8.30
CA SER A 30 -20.36 -14.25 9.39
C SER A 30 -20.29 -12.82 8.90
N ALA A 31 -20.72 -11.85 9.70
CA ALA A 31 -20.54 -10.45 9.31
C ALA A 31 -19.06 -10.07 9.26
N PRO A 32 -18.62 -9.27 8.28
CA PRO A 32 -17.25 -8.80 8.19
C PRO A 32 -16.85 -7.94 9.38
N VAL A 33 -15.56 -7.79 9.61
CA VAL A 33 -14.97 -6.92 10.63
C VAL A 33 -14.20 -5.80 9.93
N ALA A 34 -14.76 -4.59 9.91
CA ALA A 34 -14.10 -3.43 9.34
C ALA A 34 -12.95 -2.94 10.25
N GLU A 35 -11.85 -2.50 9.66
CA GLU A 35 -10.62 -2.13 10.35
C GLU A 35 -10.50 -0.62 10.52
N ASN A 36 -10.06 -0.17 11.70
CA ASN A 36 -9.75 1.24 11.90
C ASN A 36 -8.50 1.64 11.12
N LEU A 37 -8.49 2.88 10.62
CA LEU A 37 -7.38 3.41 9.83
C LEU A 37 -6.95 4.78 10.37
N GLU A 38 -5.66 5.06 10.36
CA GLU A 38 -5.12 6.39 10.63
C GLU A 38 -4.26 6.84 9.44
N LEU A 39 -4.59 8.02 8.89
CA LEU A 39 -3.89 8.66 7.78
C LEU A 39 -3.39 10.04 8.20
N ARG A 40 -2.37 10.51 7.47
CA ARG A 40 -1.86 11.88 7.59
C ARG A 40 -1.94 12.57 6.24
N THR A 41 -2.11 13.87 6.29
CA THR A 41 -1.98 14.73 5.11
C THR A 41 -1.55 16.13 5.54
N PHE A 42 -1.25 16.98 4.57
CA PHE A 42 -0.98 18.38 4.82
C PHE A 42 -2.22 19.25 4.56
N LYS A 43 -2.20 20.45 5.12
CA LYS A 43 -3.23 21.46 4.91
C LYS A 43 -3.41 21.72 3.40
N ASN A 44 -4.65 21.65 2.92
CA ASN A 44 -5.03 21.83 1.51
C ASN A 44 -4.49 20.75 0.55
N VAL A 45 -3.99 19.63 1.04
CA VAL A 45 -3.42 18.54 0.25
C VAL A 45 -4.31 17.31 0.36
N SER A 46 -4.69 16.74 -0.77
CA SER A 46 -5.45 15.49 -0.82
C SER A 46 -4.57 14.29 -0.46
N VAL A 47 -5.19 13.24 0.08
CA VAL A 47 -4.50 11.98 0.39
C VAL A 47 -5.35 10.79 -0.02
N ASN A 48 -4.68 9.79 -0.59
CA ASN A 48 -5.25 8.48 -0.90
C ASN A 48 -5.33 7.62 0.36
N GLY A 49 -6.39 6.84 0.47
CA GLY A 49 -6.53 5.81 1.48
C GLY A 49 -7.21 4.57 0.93
N GLN A 50 -7.21 3.49 1.72
CA GLN A 50 -7.87 2.25 1.41
C GLN A 50 -8.60 1.75 2.64
N LEU A 51 -9.89 1.51 2.51
CA LEU A 51 -10.67 0.80 3.50
C LEU A 51 -10.37 -0.69 3.42
N SER A 52 -10.33 -1.35 4.58
CA SER A 52 -10.14 -2.79 4.68
C SER A 52 -11.11 -3.41 5.68
N ALA A 53 -11.41 -4.68 5.47
CA ALA A 53 -12.17 -5.51 6.39
C ALA A 53 -11.68 -6.94 6.30
N PHE A 54 -11.68 -7.64 7.43
CA PHE A 54 -11.54 -9.08 7.49
C PHE A 54 -12.90 -9.73 7.41
N ASP A 55 -13.05 -10.72 6.56
CA ASP A 55 -14.22 -11.54 6.43
C ASP A 55 -13.84 -13.02 6.46
N PRO A 56 -14.49 -13.85 7.30
CA PRO A 56 -14.17 -15.27 7.40
C PRO A 56 -14.39 -16.06 6.10
N GLU A 57 -15.40 -15.65 5.32
CA GLU A 57 -15.75 -16.24 4.03
C GLU A 57 -15.01 -15.59 2.86
N ASN A 58 -14.30 -14.47 3.12
CA ASN A 58 -13.53 -13.66 2.16
C ASN A 58 -14.38 -13.11 1.01
N ASP A 59 -15.58 -12.63 1.31
CA ASP A 59 -16.57 -12.19 0.32
C ASP A 59 -17.08 -10.77 0.53
N VAL A 60 -16.29 -9.88 1.15
CA VAL A 60 -16.61 -8.45 1.26
C VAL A 60 -16.83 -7.84 -0.12
N VAL A 61 -18.01 -7.29 -0.36
CA VAL A 61 -18.42 -6.78 -1.67
C VAL A 61 -18.44 -5.27 -1.78
N LYS A 62 -18.59 -4.55 -0.67
CA LYS A 62 -18.61 -3.09 -0.69
C LYS A 62 -18.33 -2.44 0.66
N TYR A 63 -17.97 -1.16 0.60
CA TYR A 63 -17.82 -0.28 1.75
C TYR A 63 -18.85 0.84 1.68
N GLN A 64 -19.34 1.26 2.84
CA GLN A 64 -20.34 2.33 2.96
C GLN A 64 -19.92 3.33 4.03
N ILE A 65 -19.90 4.64 3.68
CA ILE A 65 -19.66 5.71 4.66
C ILE A 65 -20.91 5.90 5.52
N CYS A 66 -20.75 5.82 6.83
CA CYS A 66 -21.81 6.02 7.82
C CYS A 66 -21.74 7.41 8.44
N THR A 67 -20.54 7.86 8.79
CA THR A 67 -20.30 9.18 9.38
C THR A 67 -19.39 9.99 8.44
N GLN A 68 -19.84 11.18 8.05
CA GLN A 68 -19.08 12.07 7.14
C GLN A 68 -18.02 12.87 7.89
N PRO A 69 -16.86 13.18 7.26
CA PRO A 69 -15.86 14.06 7.85
C PRO A 69 -16.37 15.50 7.96
N VAL A 70 -15.84 16.25 8.94
CA VAL A 70 -16.26 17.63 9.22
C VAL A 70 -15.30 18.66 8.62
N LYS A 71 -14.03 18.29 8.44
CA LYS A 71 -12.98 19.21 7.96
C LYS A 71 -12.56 18.95 6.51
N GLY A 72 -13.25 18.07 5.80
CA GLY A 72 -12.94 17.71 4.42
C GLY A 72 -14.10 17.00 3.74
N ARG A 73 -13.81 16.45 2.57
CA ARG A 73 -14.71 15.58 1.83
C ARG A 73 -14.01 14.27 1.49
N ILE A 74 -14.78 13.23 1.30
CA ILE A 74 -14.32 11.91 0.90
C ILE A 74 -14.98 11.51 -0.43
N GLU A 75 -14.18 10.97 -1.34
CA GLU A 75 -14.62 10.34 -2.58
C GLU A 75 -14.22 8.87 -2.50
N LEU A 76 -15.20 7.98 -2.35
CA LEU A 76 -15.02 6.53 -2.17
C LEU A 76 -15.28 5.79 -3.49
N ALA A 77 -14.34 4.94 -3.90
CA ALA A 77 -14.50 4.02 -5.02
C ALA A 77 -15.08 2.66 -4.57
N THR A 78 -15.50 1.85 -5.53
CA THR A 78 -16.15 0.55 -5.27
C THR A 78 -15.22 -0.49 -4.65
N ASP A 79 -13.93 -0.40 -4.90
CA ASP A 79 -12.90 -1.28 -4.36
C ASP A 79 -12.44 -0.90 -2.94
N GLY A 80 -13.08 0.13 -2.34
CA GLY A 80 -12.72 0.65 -1.03
C GLY A 80 -11.57 1.65 -1.04
N SER A 81 -10.97 1.94 -2.19
CA SER A 81 -10.05 3.07 -2.31
C SER A 81 -10.81 4.39 -2.16
N PHE A 82 -10.16 5.38 -1.57
CA PHE A 82 -10.77 6.69 -1.39
C PHE A 82 -9.76 7.82 -1.46
N VAL A 83 -10.25 9.00 -1.82
CA VAL A 83 -9.50 10.24 -1.73
C VAL A 83 -10.15 11.13 -0.67
N TYR A 84 -9.37 11.53 0.33
CA TYR A 84 -9.79 12.56 1.27
C TYR A 84 -9.18 13.90 0.89
N THR A 85 -10.01 14.93 0.77
CA THR A 85 -9.58 16.29 0.47
C THR A 85 -9.95 17.21 1.64
N PRO A 86 -8.96 17.77 2.36
CA PRO A 86 -9.23 18.75 3.42
C PRO A 86 -9.94 19.98 2.86
N ALA A 87 -10.89 20.52 3.59
CA ALA A 87 -11.45 21.83 3.29
C ALA A 87 -10.38 22.92 3.50
N MET A 88 -10.53 24.03 2.77
CA MET A 88 -9.54 25.10 2.75
C MET A 88 -9.14 25.52 4.17
N ASP A 89 -7.84 25.57 4.39
CA ASP A 89 -7.18 26.03 5.63
C ASP A 89 -7.48 25.22 6.91
N LYS A 90 -8.15 24.07 6.79
CA LYS A 90 -8.37 23.17 7.93
C LYS A 90 -7.08 22.50 8.38
N LYS A 91 -6.99 22.22 9.68
CA LYS A 91 -5.87 21.52 10.33
C LYS A 91 -6.33 20.73 11.54
N GLY A 92 -5.44 19.88 12.05
CA GLY A 92 -5.71 19.01 13.20
C GLY A 92 -6.45 17.75 12.77
N LYS A 93 -7.08 17.07 13.71
CA LYS A 93 -7.75 15.78 13.43
C LYS A 93 -9.11 16.01 12.80
N ASP A 94 -9.43 15.15 11.83
CA ASP A 94 -10.75 14.88 11.28
C ASP A 94 -11.00 13.38 11.32
N TYR A 95 -12.24 12.94 11.16
CA TYR A 95 -12.58 11.51 11.14
C TYR A 95 -13.88 11.27 10.40
N PHE A 96 -13.99 10.07 9.84
CA PHE A 96 -15.23 9.55 9.27
C PHE A 96 -15.42 8.08 9.68
N GLY A 97 -16.66 7.60 9.61
CA GLY A 97 -17.02 6.23 9.94
C GLY A 97 -17.45 5.47 8.70
N TYR A 98 -17.12 4.17 8.62
CA TYR A 98 -17.54 3.31 7.53
C TYR A 98 -17.90 1.90 8.02
N LYS A 99 -18.61 1.15 7.18
CA LYS A 99 -18.93 -0.27 7.35
C LYS A 99 -18.51 -1.05 6.11
N ALA A 100 -18.15 -2.31 6.32
CA ALA A 100 -18.02 -3.31 5.27
C ALA A 100 -19.30 -4.14 5.18
N ILE A 101 -19.64 -4.59 3.98
CA ILE A 101 -20.84 -5.39 3.70
C ILE A 101 -20.42 -6.55 2.82
N ASP A 102 -20.79 -7.77 3.21
CA ASP A 102 -20.53 -9.02 2.49
C ASP A 102 -21.52 -9.30 1.35
N ALA A 103 -21.37 -10.45 0.70
CA ALA A 103 -22.25 -10.88 -0.40
C ALA A 103 -23.68 -11.20 0.05
N GLU A 104 -23.88 -11.64 1.28
CA GLU A 104 -25.17 -11.94 1.88
C GLU A 104 -25.89 -10.70 2.40
N GLY A 105 -25.21 -9.56 2.50
CA GLY A 105 -25.73 -8.30 3.00
C GLY A 105 -25.53 -8.08 4.48
N ASN A 106 -24.72 -8.91 5.18
CA ASN A 106 -24.36 -8.67 6.58
C ASN A 106 -23.41 -7.49 6.64
N SER A 107 -23.55 -6.66 7.67
CA SER A 107 -22.76 -5.44 7.83
C SER A 107 -21.85 -5.53 9.06
N SER A 108 -20.63 -5.05 8.93
CA SER A 108 -19.73 -4.87 10.07
C SER A 108 -20.27 -3.87 11.10
N GLN A 109 -19.65 -3.83 12.27
CA GLN A 109 -19.69 -2.65 13.12
C GLN A 109 -19.02 -1.49 12.40
N GLU A 110 -19.36 -0.25 12.80
CA GLU A 110 -18.72 0.94 12.26
C GLU A 110 -17.26 1.02 12.69
N ALA A 111 -16.36 1.13 11.71
CA ALA A 111 -14.95 1.41 11.93
C ALA A 111 -14.66 2.89 11.68
N THR A 112 -13.62 3.41 12.33
CA THR A 112 -13.26 4.82 12.28
C THR A 112 -11.96 5.02 11.48
N VAL A 113 -11.99 5.96 10.55
CA VAL A 113 -10.80 6.50 9.89
C VAL A 113 -10.46 7.84 10.51
N ILE A 114 -9.26 7.96 11.07
CA ILE A 114 -8.73 9.21 11.63
C ILE A 114 -7.79 9.83 10.62
N ILE A 115 -7.98 11.13 10.34
CA ILE A 115 -7.12 11.89 9.43
C ILE A 115 -6.45 13.01 10.20
N ARG A 116 -5.12 13.04 10.19
CA ARG A 116 -4.30 14.12 10.76
C ARG A 116 -3.91 15.09 9.66
N ILE A 117 -4.35 16.33 9.79
CA ILE A 117 -4.06 17.41 8.84
C ILE A 117 -2.98 18.30 9.46
N ASP A 118 -1.76 18.15 8.99
CA ASP A 118 -0.59 18.86 9.49
C ASP A 118 -0.27 20.10 8.63
N LYS A 119 0.61 20.98 9.13
CA LYS A 119 1.15 22.09 8.35
C LYS A 119 2.51 21.70 7.79
N GLN A 120 2.74 21.98 6.50
CA GLN A 120 4.07 21.86 5.90
C GLN A 120 5.06 22.81 6.56
N LYS A 121 6.31 22.38 6.73
CA LYS A 121 7.43 23.18 7.24
C LYS A 121 8.13 23.93 6.10
N LYS A 122 8.37 23.24 4.96
CA LYS A 122 9.13 23.75 3.83
C LYS A 122 8.32 24.56 2.82
N GLY A 123 7.00 24.34 2.78
CA GLY A 123 6.10 25.08 1.90
C GLY A 123 6.29 24.80 0.41
N VAL A 124 6.83 23.64 0.06
CA VAL A 124 6.91 23.15 -1.32
C VAL A 124 5.50 22.94 -1.86
N SER A 125 5.28 23.29 -3.13
CA SER A 125 4.03 23.03 -3.85
C SER A 125 4.38 22.64 -5.29
N TYR A 126 3.88 21.49 -5.71
CA TYR A 126 4.10 20.99 -7.07
C TYR A 126 3.01 21.48 -8.01
N SER A 127 3.41 22.07 -9.15
CA SER A 127 2.47 22.56 -10.16
C SER A 127 1.73 21.43 -10.88
N ASP A 128 2.39 20.28 -11.02
CA ASP A 128 1.92 19.07 -11.73
C ASP A 128 1.24 18.02 -10.83
N MET A 129 1.15 18.26 -9.50
CA MET A 129 0.56 17.31 -8.55
C MET A 129 -0.71 17.83 -7.88
N LYS A 130 -1.07 19.09 -8.12
CA LYS A 130 -2.14 19.77 -7.39
C LYS A 130 -3.48 19.04 -7.50
N GLY A 131 -4.03 18.64 -6.35
CA GLY A 131 -5.30 17.92 -6.26
C GLY A 131 -5.18 16.42 -6.58
N SER A 132 -3.99 15.91 -6.89
CA SER A 132 -3.71 14.49 -6.99
C SER A 132 -3.75 13.86 -5.60
N GLY A 133 -4.31 12.66 -5.48
CA GLY A 133 -4.29 11.91 -4.22
C GLY A 133 -2.89 11.50 -3.76
N GLY A 134 -1.92 11.42 -4.68
CA GLY A 134 -0.51 11.16 -4.38
C GLY A 134 0.31 12.39 -3.99
N GLU A 135 -0.27 13.60 -4.02
CA GLU A 135 0.42 14.85 -3.69
C GLU A 135 1.04 14.80 -2.27
N TYR A 136 0.34 14.19 -1.32
CA TYR A 136 0.83 14.04 0.04
C TYR A 136 2.14 13.24 0.09
N ALA A 137 2.23 12.12 -0.62
CA ALA A 137 3.43 11.27 -0.63
C ALA A 137 4.64 12.04 -1.19
N ALA A 138 4.46 12.75 -2.30
CA ALA A 138 5.50 13.58 -2.90
C ALA A 138 5.98 14.69 -1.95
N LEU A 139 5.06 15.36 -1.29
CA LEU A 139 5.36 16.42 -0.32
C LEU A 139 6.03 15.88 0.95
N LEU A 140 5.65 14.68 1.42
CA LEU A 140 6.28 14.06 2.59
C LEU A 140 7.76 13.76 2.31
N LEU A 141 8.09 13.23 1.13
CA LEU A 141 9.49 13.03 0.73
C LEU A 141 10.27 14.35 0.73
N SER A 142 9.66 15.44 0.29
CA SER A 142 10.29 16.76 0.34
C SER A 142 10.47 17.28 1.77
N GLU A 143 9.46 17.14 2.63
CA GLU A 143 9.53 17.59 4.04
C GLU A 143 10.63 16.86 4.84
N GLU A 144 10.90 15.60 4.49
CA GLU A 144 11.91 14.75 5.15
C GLU A 144 13.26 14.72 4.39
N ASP A 145 13.50 15.66 3.46
CA ASP A 145 14.74 15.82 2.67
C ASP A 145 15.12 14.63 1.79
N VAL A 146 14.18 13.71 1.50
CA VAL A 146 14.44 12.53 0.68
C VAL A 146 14.44 12.87 -0.80
N PHE A 147 13.44 13.60 -1.26
CA PHE A 147 13.33 14.02 -2.66
C PHE A 147 12.41 15.23 -2.83
N THR A 148 12.88 16.27 -3.49
CA THR A 148 12.12 17.52 -3.66
C THR A 148 11.63 17.75 -5.10
N GLY A 149 11.96 16.86 -6.05
CA GLY A 149 11.63 17.10 -7.47
C GLY A 149 12.57 18.10 -8.12
N GLU A 150 12.12 18.70 -9.22
CA GLU A 150 12.89 19.63 -10.02
C GLU A 150 12.29 21.03 -9.91
N GLN A 151 13.15 22.05 -9.83
CA GLN A 151 12.70 23.45 -9.83
C GLN A 151 12.94 24.08 -11.21
N ILE A 152 11.85 24.47 -11.89
CA ILE A 152 11.88 25.06 -13.22
C ILE A 152 11.18 26.42 -13.17
N CYS A 153 11.90 27.47 -13.55
CA CYS A 153 11.37 28.85 -13.55
C CYS A 153 10.76 29.28 -12.19
N GLY A 154 11.23 28.74 -11.08
CA GLY A 154 10.76 29.07 -9.74
C GLY A 154 9.59 28.20 -9.25
N GLU A 155 9.07 27.32 -10.07
CA GLU A 155 8.03 26.34 -9.69
C GLU A 155 8.64 24.95 -9.50
N TYR A 156 8.10 24.18 -8.55
CA TYR A 156 8.48 22.79 -8.37
C TYR A 156 7.60 21.88 -9.21
N CYS A 157 8.25 20.93 -9.92
CA CYS A 157 7.62 19.85 -10.66
C CYS A 157 8.08 18.51 -10.12
N PHE A 158 7.13 17.62 -9.89
CA PHE A 158 7.42 16.28 -9.38
C PHE A 158 7.66 15.26 -10.51
N TYR A 159 6.98 15.42 -11.63
CA TYR A 159 6.94 14.50 -12.77
C TYR A 159 6.50 13.08 -12.35
N PRO A 160 5.23 12.90 -11.91
CA PRO A 160 4.76 11.65 -11.31
C PRO A 160 4.94 10.42 -12.20
N ASP A 161 4.78 10.57 -13.50
CA ASP A 161 4.84 9.46 -14.48
C ASP A 161 6.25 9.13 -14.96
N ARG A 162 7.26 9.92 -14.57
CA ARG A 162 8.64 9.65 -14.95
C ARG A 162 9.12 8.37 -14.27
N ALA A 163 9.75 7.47 -15.06
CA ALA A 163 10.38 6.28 -14.52
C ALA A 163 11.51 6.65 -13.54
N VAL A 164 11.61 5.92 -12.45
CA VAL A 164 12.68 6.06 -11.46
C VAL A 164 13.82 5.13 -11.82
N THR A 165 15.06 5.65 -11.75
CA THR A 165 16.22 4.81 -11.96
C THR A 165 16.58 4.03 -10.70
N ARG A 166 17.32 2.94 -10.88
CA ARG A 166 17.81 2.09 -9.79
C ARG A 166 18.65 2.87 -8.79
N GLY A 167 19.51 3.77 -9.27
CA GLY A 167 20.32 4.62 -8.43
C GLY A 167 19.55 5.70 -7.69
N GLU A 168 18.58 6.34 -8.34
CA GLU A 168 17.67 7.30 -7.69
C GLU A 168 16.89 6.63 -6.57
N PHE A 169 16.28 5.45 -6.84
CA PHE A 169 15.49 4.73 -5.84
C PHE A 169 16.35 4.28 -4.65
N LEU A 170 17.54 3.72 -4.92
CA LEU A 170 18.46 3.32 -3.86
C LEU A 170 18.78 4.48 -2.93
N SER A 171 19.15 5.63 -3.49
CA SER A 171 19.50 6.81 -2.70
C SER A 171 18.35 7.25 -1.80
N MET A 172 17.13 7.32 -2.35
CA MET A 172 15.92 7.65 -1.57
C MET A 172 15.63 6.61 -0.49
N CYS A 173 15.78 5.32 -0.82
CA CYS A 173 15.54 4.20 0.09
C CYS A 173 16.48 4.25 1.31
N MET A 174 17.76 4.51 1.09
CA MET A 174 18.78 4.62 2.16
C MET A 174 18.51 5.83 3.05
N MET A 175 18.05 6.95 2.47
CA MET A 175 17.66 8.13 3.24
C MET A 175 16.42 7.87 4.10
N VAL A 176 15.42 7.17 3.57
CA VAL A 176 14.22 6.76 4.33
C VAL A 176 14.57 5.84 5.49
N ALA A 177 15.53 4.93 5.29
CA ALA A 177 15.98 4.00 6.32
C ALA A 177 16.91 4.66 7.37
N ASP A 178 17.26 5.94 7.21
CA ASP A 178 18.25 6.67 8.03
C ASP A 178 19.59 5.93 8.12
N GLU A 179 20.01 5.35 6.99
CA GLU A 179 21.20 4.53 6.94
C GLU A 179 22.46 5.36 6.77
N PRO A 180 23.47 5.13 7.62
CA PRO A 180 24.72 5.86 7.51
C PRO A 180 25.44 5.52 6.22
N VAL A 181 25.85 6.53 5.48
CA VAL A 181 26.64 6.38 4.28
C VAL A 181 28.08 6.85 4.51
N ILE A 182 29.04 6.17 3.89
CA ILE A 182 30.46 6.53 3.96
C ILE A 182 30.71 7.66 2.98
N SER A 183 31.13 8.82 3.44
CA SER A 183 31.55 9.92 2.58
C SER A 183 32.89 9.62 1.89
N ALA A 184 33.11 10.23 0.73
CA ALA A 184 34.37 10.16 -0.03
C ALA A 184 34.73 8.74 -0.52
N VAL A 185 33.76 8.01 -1.08
CA VAL A 185 34.00 6.74 -1.76
C VAL A 185 34.63 7.00 -3.14
N MET A 186 35.79 6.41 -3.36
CA MET A 186 36.51 6.51 -4.64
C MET A 186 36.12 5.43 -5.64
N ASN A 187 35.76 4.25 -5.14
CA ASN A 187 35.36 3.09 -5.95
C ASN A 187 34.37 2.23 -5.17
N THR A 188 33.29 1.82 -5.83
CA THR A 188 32.19 1.04 -5.24
C THR A 188 32.45 -0.47 -5.26
N GLY A 189 33.41 -0.93 -6.08
CA GLY A 189 33.68 -2.35 -6.32
C GLY A 189 32.80 -2.98 -7.41
N TYR A 190 31.89 -2.24 -8.02
CA TYR A 190 31.14 -2.68 -9.20
C TYR A 190 31.95 -2.50 -10.47
N SER A 191 31.74 -3.33 -11.48
CA SER A 191 32.47 -3.26 -12.76
C SER A 191 32.10 -2.06 -13.61
N ASP A 192 30.93 -1.47 -13.35
CA ASP A 192 30.43 -0.24 -13.96
C ASP A 192 30.61 1.00 -13.06
N ASP A 193 31.64 1.00 -12.20
CA ASP A 193 31.88 2.08 -11.23
C ASP A 193 32.05 3.45 -11.92
N GLU A 194 32.55 3.47 -13.16
CA GLU A 194 32.73 4.71 -13.96
C GLU A 194 31.36 5.32 -14.36
N ASP A 195 30.31 4.49 -14.47
CA ASP A 195 28.94 4.92 -14.79
C ASP A 195 28.19 5.39 -13.55
N ILE A 196 28.71 5.10 -12.33
CA ILE A 196 28.07 5.49 -11.07
C ILE A 196 28.52 6.92 -10.70
N PRO A 197 27.57 7.90 -10.67
CA PRO A 197 27.89 9.27 -10.28
C PRO A 197 28.52 9.36 -8.89
N ASP A 198 29.47 10.27 -8.70
CA ASP A 198 30.19 10.42 -7.43
C ASP A 198 29.30 10.63 -6.22
N TRP A 199 28.20 11.36 -6.38
CA TRP A 199 27.23 11.59 -5.31
C TRP A 199 26.48 10.31 -4.91
N MET A 200 26.35 9.34 -5.80
CA MET A 200 25.64 8.08 -5.60
C MET A 200 26.53 7.00 -4.98
N LYS A 201 27.85 7.06 -5.20
CA LYS A 201 28.82 6.05 -4.73
C LYS A 201 28.72 5.74 -3.23
N PRO A 202 28.51 6.73 -2.32
CA PRO A 202 28.31 6.46 -0.91
C PRO A 202 27.14 5.50 -0.62
N TYR A 203 26.02 5.69 -1.30
CA TYR A 203 24.82 4.86 -1.15
C TYR A 203 25.04 3.45 -1.69
N VAL A 204 25.61 3.34 -2.89
CA VAL A 204 25.92 2.07 -3.54
C VAL A 204 26.91 1.26 -2.70
N THR A 205 27.95 1.89 -2.13
CA THR A 205 28.89 1.19 -1.26
C THR A 205 28.23 0.70 0.04
N ALA A 206 27.29 1.45 0.60
CA ALA A 206 26.57 1.03 1.79
C ALA A 206 25.75 -0.24 1.56
N THR A 207 25.20 -0.47 0.36
CA THR A 207 24.51 -1.72 0.03
C THR A 207 25.44 -2.93 0.03
N VAL A 208 26.63 -2.78 -0.53
CA VAL A 208 27.65 -3.84 -0.53
C VAL A 208 28.02 -4.21 0.91
N MET A 209 28.24 -3.22 1.76
CA MET A 209 28.60 -3.45 3.17
C MET A 209 27.50 -4.13 3.98
N LYS A 210 26.25 -3.90 3.61
CA LYS A 210 25.09 -4.54 4.25
C LYS A 210 24.73 -5.91 3.67
N GLY A 211 25.42 -6.33 2.61
CA GLY A 211 25.05 -7.56 1.90
C GLY A 211 23.73 -7.47 1.15
N MET A 212 23.30 -6.25 0.79
CA MET A 212 22.09 -5.97 0.01
C MET A 212 22.32 -6.16 -1.50
N ASP A 213 23.29 -6.97 -1.86
CA ASP A 213 23.64 -7.22 -3.25
C ASP A 213 22.53 -7.95 -4.00
N SER A 214 22.21 -7.49 -5.20
CA SER A 214 21.31 -8.21 -6.10
C SER A 214 21.87 -9.58 -6.49
N PRO A 215 21.04 -10.65 -6.55
CA PRO A 215 21.48 -12.02 -6.86
C PRO A 215 22.09 -12.21 -8.25
N ASP A 216 21.91 -11.29 -9.18
CA ASP A 216 22.37 -11.39 -10.57
C ASP A 216 23.88 -11.19 -10.78
N SER A 217 24.65 -11.46 -9.75
CA SER A 217 26.11 -11.40 -9.78
C SER A 217 26.69 -12.62 -10.50
N GLY A 218 26.57 -12.66 -11.81
CA GLY A 218 27.31 -13.61 -12.64
C GLY A 218 28.83 -13.46 -12.47
N SER A 219 29.58 -14.50 -12.78
CA SER A 219 31.03 -14.64 -12.59
C SER A 219 31.93 -13.64 -13.35
N LEU A 220 31.38 -12.61 -14.00
CA LEU A 220 32.07 -11.64 -14.86
C LEU A 220 32.04 -10.20 -14.33
N GLY A 221 31.93 -10.00 -13.03
CA GLY A 221 31.87 -8.68 -12.42
C GLY A 221 30.42 -8.23 -12.18
N ARG A 222 30.17 -7.69 -10.99
CA ARG A 222 28.86 -7.16 -10.61
C ARG A 222 28.69 -5.79 -11.26
N CYS A 223 27.59 -5.58 -11.99
CA CYS A 223 27.17 -4.26 -12.47
C CYS A 223 26.03 -3.74 -11.59
N PHE A 224 26.08 -2.49 -11.21
CA PHE A 224 25.03 -1.82 -10.46
C PHE A 224 23.91 -1.30 -11.37
N GLN A 225 24.25 -0.80 -12.54
CA GLN A 225 23.34 -0.22 -13.54
C GLN A 225 22.54 0.98 -13.00
N PRO A 226 23.20 2.08 -12.62
CA PRO A 226 22.57 3.21 -11.93
C PRO A 226 21.42 3.85 -12.70
N GLU A 227 21.49 3.89 -14.03
CA GLU A 227 20.53 4.53 -14.92
C GLU A 227 19.41 3.58 -15.41
N ALA A 228 19.47 2.27 -15.08
CA ALA A 228 18.42 1.34 -15.43
C ALA A 228 17.12 1.69 -14.67
N SER A 229 15.97 1.64 -15.35
CA SER A 229 14.68 1.78 -14.69
C SER A 229 14.49 0.65 -13.69
N ILE A 230 14.10 0.99 -12.44
CA ILE A 230 13.88 -0.01 -11.40
C ILE A 230 12.51 -0.69 -11.58
N THR A 231 12.45 -2.00 -11.38
CA THR A 231 11.19 -2.74 -11.28
C THR A 231 10.64 -2.67 -9.86
N ARG A 232 9.35 -2.92 -9.69
CA ARG A 232 8.73 -2.98 -8.35
C ARG A 232 9.31 -4.13 -7.52
N ALA A 233 9.65 -5.27 -8.14
CA ALA A 233 10.31 -6.39 -7.47
C ALA A 233 11.65 -5.97 -6.85
N GLU A 234 12.50 -5.29 -7.63
CA GLU A 234 13.79 -4.78 -7.15
C GLU A 234 13.60 -3.74 -6.04
N ALA A 235 12.65 -2.82 -6.21
CA ALA A 235 12.36 -1.78 -5.23
C ALA A 235 11.86 -2.36 -3.90
N VAL A 236 10.95 -3.34 -3.93
CA VAL A 236 10.44 -4.04 -2.74
C VAL A 236 11.57 -4.77 -2.01
N THR A 237 12.40 -5.52 -2.74
CA THR A 237 13.55 -6.24 -2.15
C THR A 237 14.54 -5.26 -1.52
N MET A 238 14.90 -4.19 -2.26
CA MET A 238 15.83 -3.17 -1.79
C MET A 238 15.31 -2.44 -0.54
N LEU A 239 14.03 -2.06 -0.54
CA LEU A 239 13.43 -1.38 0.62
C LEU A 239 13.36 -2.29 1.84
N ASN A 240 12.97 -3.56 1.67
CA ASN A 240 12.94 -4.54 2.77
C ASN A 240 14.32 -4.69 3.43
N GLN A 241 15.37 -4.80 2.61
CA GLN A 241 16.75 -4.93 3.08
C GLN A 241 17.22 -3.64 3.79
N ALA A 242 16.93 -2.46 3.22
CA ALA A 242 17.30 -1.18 3.81
C ALA A 242 16.64 -0.95 5.16
N LEU A 243 15.35 -1.26 5.29
CA LEU A 243 14.60 -1.10 6.55
C LEU A 243 14.99 -2.14 7.61
N GLY A 244 15.70 -3.20 7.27
CA GLY A 244 16.09 -4.27 8.18
C GLY A 244 14.89 -4.89 8.89
N LEU A 245 13.80 -5.15 8.16
CA LEU A 245 12.60 -5.74 8.73
C LEU A 245 12.87 -7.20 9.13
N ASN A 246 12.30 -7.60 10.28
CA ASN A 246 12.35 -9.00 10.69
C ASN A 246 11.45 -9.85 9.79
N ASP A 247 11.94 -11.03 9.43
CA ASP A 247 11.17 -11.97 8.65
C ASP A 247 9.92 -12.42 9.39
N VAL A 248 8.79 -12.25 8.72
CA VAL A 248 7.52 -12.79 9.22
C VAL A 248 7.40 -14.26 8.78
N ASN A 249 6.87 -15.11 9.67
CA ASN A 249 6.51 -16.47 9.31
C ASN A 249 5.25 -16.43 8.45
N TYR A 250 5.43 -16.36 7.15
CA TYR A 250 4.33 -16.41 6.19
C TYR A 250 4.10 -17.87 5.79
N ILE A 251 2.91 -18.39 6.10
CA ILE A 251 2.57 -19.81 5.89
C ILE A 251 2.41 -20.13 4.38
N GLN A 252 2.20 -19.11 3.56
CA GLN A 252 2.10 -19.22 2.10
C GLN A 252 2.88 -18.10 1.43
N LEU A 253 4.22 -18.27 1.35
CA LEU A 253 4.99 -17.49 0.38
C LEU A 253 4.51 -17.87 -1.02
N ASP A 254 4.35 -16.88 -1.90
CA ASP A 254 4.01 -17.16 -3.30
C ASP A 254 5.15 -17.96 -3.96
N GLU A 255 4.90 -19.25 -4.19
CA GLU A 255 5.89 -20.18 -4.79
C GLU A 255 6.28 -19.77 -6.22
N ALA A 256 5.54 -18.88 -6.88
CA ALA A 256 5.87 -18.34 -8.19
C ALA A 256 6.97 -17.28 -8.13
N LEU A 257 7.22 -16.67 -6.96
CA LEU A 257 8.24 -15.66 -6.74
C LEU A 257 9.58 -16.26 -6.27
N GLN A 258 10.67 -15.57 -6.56
CA GLN A 258 11.96 -15.86 -5.93
C GLN A 258 11.83 -15.77 -4.41
N PRO A 259 12.43 -16.69 -3.62
CA PRO A 259 12.23 -16.75 -2.15
C PRO A 259 12.53 -15.42 -1.44
N GLU A 260 13.56 -14.70 -1.88
CA GLU A 260 13.94 -13.40 -1.31
C GLU A 260 12.88 -12.33 -1.57
N LEU A 261 12.34 -12.27 -2.79
CA LEU A 261 11.26 -11.36 -3.16
C LEU A 261 9.96 -11.72 -2.42
N ALA A 262 9.63 -13.01 -2.35
CA ALA A 262 8.45 -13.48 -1.62
C ALA A 262 8.50 -13.07 -0.14
N GLN A 263 9.67 -13.23 0.51
CA GLN A 263 9.87 -12.81 1.90
C GLN A 263 9.79 -11.28 2.04
N ALA A 264 10.39 -10.52 1.12
CA ALA A 264 10.30 -9.06 1.12
C ALA A 264 8.85 -8.57 0.96
N CYS A 265 8.08 -9.17 0.05
CA CYS A 265 6.65 -8.90 -0.09
C CYS A 265 5.89 -9.19 1.20
N ALA A 266 6.13 -10.34 1.86
CA ALA A 266 5.47 -10.70 3.10
C ALA A 266 5.80 -9.70 4.23
N ASN A 267 7.06 -9.31 4.39
CA ASN A 267 7.51 -8.35 5.40
C ASN A 267 6.88 -6.97 5.21
N LEU A 268 6.89 -6.46 3.95
CA LEU A 268 6.33 -5.14 3.63
C LEU A 268 4.80 -5.13 3.71
N THR A 269 4.13 -6.25 3.38
CA THR A 269 2.68 -6.42 3.56
C THR A 269 2.31 -6.41 5.05
N ALA A 270 3.01 -7.20 5.86
CA ALA A 270 2.80 -7.24 7.31
C ALA A 270 3.06 -5.89 7.99
N SER A 271 3.95 -5.07 7.41
CA SER A 271 4.24 -3.71 7.87
C SER A 271 3.27 -2.65 7.34
N GLY A 272 2.33 -3.03 6.47
CA GLY A 272 1.35 -2.13 5.85
C GLY A 272 1.93 -1.20 4.78
N ILE A 273 3.15 -1.47 4.28
CA ILE A 273 3.80 -0.65 3.25
C ILE A 273 3.25 -1.00 1.87
N ILE A 274 3.08 -2.28 1.56
CA ILE A 274 2.43 -2.75 0.33
C ILE A 274 1.17 -3.54 0.69
N ARG A 275 0.36 -3.87 -0.32
CA ARG A 275 -0.81 -4.74 -0.19
C ARG A 275 -0.50 -6.13 -0.72
N ASP A 276 -1.21 -7.11 -0.20
CA ASP A 276 -1.18 -8.46 -0.76
C ASP A 276 -1.64 -8.43 -2.23
N GLY A 277 -0.98 -9.25 -3.07
CA GLY A 277 -1.26 -9.30 -4.50
C GLY A 277 -0.80 -8.08 -5.32
N THR A 278 0.03 -7.19 -4.78
CA THR A 278 0.60 -6.07 -5.55
C THR A 278 1.48 -6.59 -6.69
N PRO A 279 1.22 -6.22 -7.98
CA PRO A 279 2.06 -6.64 -9.10
C PRO A 279 3.50 -6.18 -8.93
N VAL A 280 4.48 -7.06 -9.15
CA VAL A 280 5.90 -6.76 -8.90
C VAL A 280 6.76 -6.64 -10.16
N GLU A 281 6.25 -7.03 -11.33
CA GLU A 281 7.02 -7.07 -12.59
C GLU A 281 7.10 -5.73 -13.32
N GLU A 282 6.28 -4.75 -12.94
CA GLU A 282 6.22 -3.45 -13.61
C GLU A 282 7.38 -2.54 -13.19
N THR A 283 7.82 -1.68 -14.12
CA THR A 283 8.74 -0.59 -13.81
C THR A 283 8.04 0.47 -12.98
N MET A 284 8.75 1.08 -12.04
CA MET A 284 8.17 2.07 -11.13
C MET A 284 8.24 3.48 -11.71
N SER A 285 7.13 4.19 -11.63
CA SER A 285 7.07 5.63 -11.79
C SER A 285 7.58 6.34 -10.53
N ARG A 286 7.84 7.64 -10.64
CA ARG A 286 8.22 8.49 -9.50
C ARG A 286 7.09 8.57 -8.47
N MET A 287 5.83 8.48 -8.91
CA MET A 287 4.68 8.41 -8.03
C MET A 287 4.64 7.08 -7.26
N ASP A 288 4.83 5.94 -7.92
CA ASP A 288 4.88 4.64 -7.26
C ASP A 288 5.97 4.60 -6.17
N ALA A 289 7.16 5.15 -6.50
CA ALA A 289 8.26 5.25 -5.54
C ALA A 289 7.89 6.15 -4.36
N ALA A 290 7.23 7.29 -4.60
CA ALA A 290 6.82 8.19 -3.53
C ALA A 290 5.78 7.55 -2.61
N GLU A 291 4.78 6.87 -3.15
CA GLU A 291 3.78 6.16 -2.35
C GLU A 291 4.40 5.04 -1.50
N LEU A 292 5.34 4.28 -2.06
CA LEU A 292 6.04 3.22 -1.34
C LEU A 292 6.91 3.78 -0.20
N LEU A 293 7.74 4.77 -0.53
CA LEU A 293 8.69 5.37 0.42
C LEU A 293 8.00 6.23 1.49
N SER A 294 6.89 6.90 1.18
CA SER A 294 6.13 7.66 2.16
C SER A 294 5.56 6.78 3.28
N LYS A 295 5.06 5.58 2.94
CA LYS A 295 4.60 4.61 3.94
C LYS A 295 5.75 4.06 4.79
N ALA A 296 6.91 3.85 4.17
CA ALA A 296 8.11 3.46 4.90
C ALA A 296 8.55 4.56 5.89
N LEU A 297 8.55 5.84 5.50
CA LEU A 297 8.80 6.98 6.39
C LEU A 297 7.82 7.04 7.56
N GLU A 298 6.53 6.84 7.30
CA GLU A 298 5.52 6.78 8.35
C GLU A 298 5.76 5.63 9.34
N LEU A 299 6.17 4.46 8.84
CA LEU A 299 6.56 3.33 9.68
C LEU A 299 7.77 3.68 10.56
N MET A 300 8.82 4.23 9.96
CA MET A 300 10.05 4.61 10.69
C MET A 300 9.79 5.70 11.74
N SER A 301 8.88 6.63 11.47
CA SER A 301 8.50 7.69 12.43
C SER A 301 7.76 7.18 13.69
N ARG A 302 7.29 5.92 13.68
CA ARG A 302 6.61 5.25 14.80
C ARG A 302 7.55 4.37 15.65
N ARG A 303 8.75 4.08 15.15
CA ARG A 303 9.80 3.34 15.86
C ARG A 303 10.60 4.27 16.78
#